data_28d261f0b3540f3fbe00b73f249f07aa
#
_entry.id   28d261f0b3540f3fbe00b73f249f07aa
#
_cell.length_a   1.000
_cell.length_b   1.000
_cell.length_c   1.000
_cell.angle_alpha   90.00
_cell.angle_beta   90.00
_cell.angle_gamma   90.00
#
_symmetry.space_group_name_H-M   'P 1'
#
loop_
_entity.id
_entity.type
_entity.pdbx_description
1 polymer ?
#
loop_
_entity_poly.entity_id
_entity_poly.type
_entity_poly.pdbx_seq_one_letter_code
_entity_poly.pdbx_strand_id
1 'polypeptide(L)'
;MDEQRMHEWVDAVLKPWKEARDANNPSMQPPIIILDAYRVHHMGSVVQHIQMMGIEVLHIPAGCTYLCQPIDVGINKPIKCGLRDRWEQWMVDGEGIVDGQTKEPSRKMVAEWLVDVYENIPVTIAMNAWKKEGYEWF
;
A
#
# COMPACT_ATOMS: atom_id res chain seq x y z
N MET A 1 -0.11 -5.51 -12.59
CA MET A 1 0.37 -6.66 -11.81
C MET A 1 -0.22 -7.91 -12.44
N ASP A 2 0.56 -8.93 -12.63
CA ASP A 2 0.11 -10.26 -13.09
C ASP A 2 0.13 -11.25 -11.93
N GLU A 3 -0.35 -12.48 -12.18
CA GLU A 3 -0.45 -13.52 -11.15
C GLU A 3 0.89 -13.88 -10.52
N GLN A 4 1.93 -14.05 -11.35
CA GLN A 4 3.28 -14.39 -10.89
C GLN A 4 3.82 -13.32 -9.94
N ARG A 5 3.73 -12.05 -10.32
CA ARG A 5 4.19 -10.93 -9.47
C ARG A 5 3.39 -10.80 -8.18
N MET A 6 2.11 -11.20 -8.19
CA MET A 6 1.33 -11.23 -6.97
C MET A 6 1.82 -12.31 -6.01
N HIS A 7 2.16 -13.51 -6.51
CA HIS A 7 2.80 -14.54 -5.69
C HIS A 7 4.16 -14.10 -5.16
N GLU A 8 4.99 -13.47 -5.99
CA GLU A 8 6.30 -12.90 -5.57
C GLU A 8 6.11 -11.85 -4.46
N TRP A 9 5.10 -11.00 -4.57
CA TRP A 9 4.78 -10.02 -3.53
C TRP A 9 4.31 -10.68 -2.23
N VAL A 10 3.48 -11.70 -2.32
CA VAL A 10 3.02 -12.46 -1.15
C VAL A 10 4.22 -13.06 -0.40
N ASP A 11 5.17 -13.65 -1.11
CA ASP A 11 6.36 -14.27 -0.52
C ASP A 11 7.37 -13.23 0.01
N ALA A 12 7.58 -12.14 -0.72
CA ALA A 12 8.60 -11.14 -0.39
C ALA A 12 8.15 -10.11 0.65
N VAL A 13 6.84 -9.85 0.75
CA VAL A 13 6.30 -8.77 1.59
C VAL A 13 5.36 -9.31 2.67
N LEU A 14 4.30 -10.02 2.25
CA LEU A 14 3.25 -10.41 3.15
C LEU A 14 3.69 -11.50 4.15
N LYS A 15 4.44 -12.49 3.67
CA LYS A 15 4.95 -13.58 4.50
C LYS A 15 5.91 -13.09 5.60
N PRO A 16 6.99 -12.33 5.31
CA PRO A 16 7.86 -11.80 6.35
C PRO A 16 7.15 -10.90 7.35
N TRP A 17 6.20 -10.09 6.89
CA TRP A 17 5.37 -9.26 7.77
C TRP A 17 4.56 -10.12 8.76
N LYS A 18 3.92 -11.18 8.26
CA LYS A 18 3.15 -12.09 9.11
C LYS A 18 4.02 -12.81 10.13
N GLU A 19 5.17 -13.33 9.69
CA GLU A 19 6.12 -14.01 10.57
C GLU A 19 6.62 -13.08 11.70
N ALA A 20 6.97 -11.84 11.37
CA ALA A 20 7.38 -10.85 12.36
C ALA A 20 6.24 -10.48 13.33
N ARG A 21 5.00 -10.33 12.82
CA ARG A 21 3.82 -10.07 13.64
C ARG A 21 3.55 -11.20 14.64
N ASP A 22 3.57 -12.43 14.19
CA ASP A 22 3.26 -13.60 15.01
C ASP A 22 4.35 -13.84 16.07
N ALA A 23 5.61 -13.60 15.73
CA ALA A 23 6.72 -13.68 16.68
C ALA A 23 6.58 -12.65 17.82
N ASN A 24 6.09 -11.45 17.51
CA ASN A 24 5.90 -10.38 18.50
C ASN A 24 4.59 -10.55 19.30
N ASN A 25 3.58 -11.22 18.76
CA ASN A 25 2.24 -11.34 19.35
C ASN A 25 1.61 -12.71 19.05
N PRO A 26 2.08 -13.79 19.68
CA PRO A 26 1.67 -15.17 19.33
C PRO A 26 0.20 -15.49 19.64
N SER A 27 -0.48 -14.67 20.44
CA SER A 27 -1.90 -14.85 20.81
C SER A 27 -2.88 -13.99 20.03
N MET A 28 -2.40 -13.23 19.03
CA MET A 28 -3.29 -12.40 18.22
C MET A 28 -4.17 -13.23 17.27
N GLN A 29 -5.38 -12.73 17.05
CA GLN A 29 -6.29 -13.28 16.05
C GLN A 29 -5.61 -13.30 14.66
N PRO A 30 -6.03 -14.23 13.77
CA PRO A 30 -5.54 -14.25 12.39
C PRO A 30 -5.67 -12.87 11.74
N PRO A 31 -4.66 -12.43 11.00
CA PRO A 31 -4.78 -11.16 10.28
C PRO A 31 -5.73 -11.28 9.11
N ILE A 32 -6.37 -10.17 8.77
CA ILE A 32 -7.24 -10.06 7.59
C ILE A 32 -6.55 -9.15 6.58
N ILE A 33 -6.46 -9.59 5.33
CA ILE A 33 -6.08 -8.73 4.21
C ILE A 33 -7.32 -8.31 3.44
N ILE A 34 -7.44 -7.02 3.17
CA ILE A 34 -8.55 -6.45 2.39
C ILE A 34 -8.02 -6.12 1.00
N LEU A 35 -8.59 -6.77 0.00
CA LEU A 35 -8.23 -6.62 -1.41
C LEU A 35 -9.39 -6.04 -2.21
N ASP A 36 -9.07 -5.20 -3.19
CA ASP A 36 -10.06 -4.66 -4.12
C ASP A 36 -10.48 -5.70 -5.19
N ALA A 37 -11.42 -5.30 -6.06
CA ALA A 37 -11.96 -6.15 -7.12
C ALA A 37 -11.02 -6.31 -8.34
N TYR A 38 -9.72 -6.04 -8.19
CA TYR A 38 -8.77 -6.27 -9.27
C TYR A 38 -8.63 -7.76 -9.60
N ARG A 39 -8.67 -8.09 -10.90
CA ARG A 39 -8.76 -9.50 -11.36
C ARG A 39 -7.77 -10.47 -10.69
N VAL A 40 -6.53 -10.05 -10.50
CA VAL A 40 -5.49 -10.90 -9.91
C VAL A 40 -5.77 -11.22 -8.45
N HIS A 41 -6.41 -10.31 -7.70
CA HIS A 41 -6.77 -10.51 -6.30
C HIS A 41 -7.84 -11.60 -6.10
N HIS A 42 -8.65 -11.87 -7.14
CA HIS A 42 -9.70 -12.90 -7.12
C HIS A 42 -9.22 -14.26 -7.68
N MET A 43 -7.97 -14.39 -8.12
CA MET A 43 -7.46 -15.66 -8.62
C MET A 43 -7.35 -16.67 -7.48
N GLY A 44 -7.96 -17.84 -7.66
CA GLY A 44 -8.01 -18.88 -6.62
C GLY A 44 -6.64 -19.30 -6.12
N SER A 45 -5.63 -19.35 -7.00
CA SER A 45 -4.22 -19.64 -6.65
C SER A 45 -3.64 -18.60 -5.68
N VAL A 46 -3.90 -17.30 -5.92
CA VAL A 46 -3.42 -16.19 -5.08
C VAL A 46 -4.13 -16.22 -3.72
N VAL A 47 -5.45 -16.34 -3.73
CA VAL A 47 -6.25 -16.40 -2.49
C VAL A 47 -5.81 -17.59 -1.64
N GLN A 48 -5.66 -18.77 -2.25
CA GLN A 48 -5.20 -19.98 -1.56
C GLN A 48 -3.79 -19.79 -0.99
N HIS A 49 -2.87 -19.17 -1.72
CA HIS A 49 -1.51 -18.91 -1.25
C HIS A 49 -1.52 -18.04 0.02
N ILE A 50 -2.33 -16.99 0.05
CA ILE A 50 -2.48 -16.12 1.22
C ILE A 50 -3.12 -16.87 2.40
N GLN A 51 -4.18 -17.64 2.14
CA GLN A 51 -4.89 -18.41 3.16
C GLN A 51 -4.04 -19.53 3.78
N MET A 52 -3.14 -20.14 3.01
CA MET A 52 -2.20 -21.16 3.51
C MET A 52 -1.24 -20.59 4.57
N MET A 53 -1.03 -19.30 4.60
CA MET A 53 -0.27 -18.62 5.64
C MET A 53 -1.11 -18.26 6.89
N GLY A 54 -2.39 -18.63 6.93
CA GLY A 54 -3.29 -18.30 8.02
C GLY A 54 -3.73 -16.84 8.02
N ILE A 55 -3.83 -16.23 6.85
CA ILE A 55 -4.35 -14.86 6.65
C ILE A 55 -5.73 -14.98 6.04
N GLU A 56 -6.72 -14.33 6.63
CA GLU A 56 -8.06 -14.24 6.06
C GLU A 56 -8.08 -13.22 4.92
N VAL A 57 -8.80 -13.54 3.83
CA VAL A 57 -8.92 -12.66 2.65
C VAL A 57 -10.33 -12.12 2.57
N LEU A 58 -10.46 -10.81 2.64
CA LEU A 58 -11.70 -10.08 2.42
C LEU A 58 -11.62 -9.31 1.10
N HIS A 59 -12.62 -9.51 0.22
CA HIS A 59 -12.70 -8.76 -1.02
C HIS A 59 -13.71 -7.63 -0.94
N ILE A 60 -13.29 -6.44 -1.36
CA ILE A 60 -14.19 -5.31 -1.54
C ILE A 60 -14.96 -5.51 -2.85
N PRO A 61 -16.30 -5.43 -2.83
CA PRO A 61 -17.10 -5.53 -4.05
C PRO A 61 -16.69 -4.47 -5.10
N ALA A 62 -16.82 -4.82 -6.37
CA ALA A 62 -16.54 -3.89 -7.46
C ALA A 62 -17.38 -2.61 -7.32
N GLY A 63 -16.74 -1.47 -7.51
CA GLY A 63 -17.38 -0.15 -7.36
C GLY A 63 -17.51 0.36 -5.92
N CYS A 64 -17.06 -0.39 -4.91
CA CYS A 64 -17.12 0.02 -3.49
C CYS A 64 -15.77 0.45 -2.92
N THR A 65 -14.72 0.47 -3.69
CA THR A 65 -13.34 0.77 -3.25
C THR A 65 -13.26 2.14 -2.56
N TYR A 66 -13.95 3.15 -3.10
CA TYR A 66 -13.96 4.50 -2.54
C TYR A 66 -14.72 4.62 -1.20
N LEU A 67 -15.52 3.61 -0.84
CA LEU A 67 -16.29 3.56 0.41
C LEU A 67 -15.67 2.65 1.47
N CYS A 68 -14.95 1.61 1.04
CA CYS A 68 -14.56 0.50 1.92
C CYS A 68 -13.06 0.22 1.93
N GLN A 69 -12.25 0.96 1.16
CA GLN A 69 -10.80 0.76 1.12
C GLN A 69 -10.07 1.89 1.85
N PRO A 70 -9.56 1.67 3.08
CA PRO A 70 -8.94 2.71 3.89
C PRO A 70 -7.79 3.46 3.18
N ILE A 71 -7.06 2.76 2.32
CA ILE A 71 -6.00 3.36 1.49
C ILE A 71 -6.56 4.47 0.60
N ASP A 72 -7.67 4.23 -0.10
CA ASP A 72 -8.25 5.20 -1.03
C ASP A 72 -8.95 6.36 -0.31
N VAL A 73 -9.53 6.08 0.85
CA VAL A 73 -10.27 7.08 1.63
C VAL A 73 -9.35 8.05 2.38
N GLY A 74 -8.22 7.58 2.90
CA GLY A 74 -7.39 8.38 3.78
C GLY A 74 -5.89 8.45 3.45
N ILE A 75 -5.29 7.40 2.94
CA ILE A 75 -3.83 7.27 2.84
C ILE A 75 -3.30 7.79 1.49
N ASN A 76 -3.99 7.55 0.40
CA ASN A 76 -3.55 7.94 -0.95
C ASN A 76 -3.40 9.46 -1.12
N LYS A 77 -4.21 10.26 -0.44
CA LYS A 77 -4.13 11.73 -0.55
C LYS A 77 -2.82 12.27 0.05
N PRO A 78 -2.45 11.96 1.30
CA PRO A 78 -1.15 12.33 1.86
C PRO A 78 0.04 11.89 0.99
N ILE A 79 0.02 10.64 0.48
CA ILE A 79 1.07 10.14 -0.39
C ILE A 79 1.19 11.00 -1.65
N LYS A 80 0.09 11.27 -2.34
CA LYS A 80 0.07 12.08 -3.56
C LYS A 80 0.55 13.53 -3.30
N CYS A 81 0.16 14.12 -2.16
CA CYS A 81 0.65 15.43 -1.77
C CYS A 81 2.16 15.41 -1.54
N GLY A 82 2.64 14.49 -0.69
CA GLY A 82 4.07 14.40 -0.41
C GLY A 82 4.93 14.13 -1.64
N LEU A 83 4.48 13.27 -2.56
CA LEU A 83 5.17 13.06 -3.84
C LEU A 83 5.19 14.32 -4.72
N ARG A 84 4.10 15.11 -4.72
CA ARG A 84 4.05 16.39 -5.42
C ARG A 84 5.04 17.37 -4.82
N ASP A 85 5.08 17.49 -3.50
CA ASP A 85 6.00 18.38 -2.79
C ASP A 85 7.47 18.03 -3.10
N ARG A 86 7.80 16.72 -3.16
CA ARG A 86 9.13 16.25 -3.55
C ARG A 86 9.47 16.61 -5.01
N TRP A 87 8.51 16.44 -5.91
CA TRP A 87 8.67 16.80 -7.31
C TRP A 87 8.86 18.31 -7.48
N GLU A 88 8.06 19.13 -6.79
CA GLU A 88 8.16 20.59 -6.83
C GLU A 88 9.53 21.05 -6.30
N GLN A 89 9.99 20.49 -5.17
CA GLN A 89 11.31 20.80 -4.62
C GLN A 89 12.44 20.44 -5.60
N TRP A 90 12.39 19.25 -6.19
CA TRP A 90 13.36 18.81 -7.19
C TRP A 90 13.40 19.72 -8.42
N MET A 91 12.28 20.27 -8.85
CA MET A 91 12.19 21.27 -9.92
C MET A 91 12.79 22.61 -9.49
N VAL A 92 12.50 23.06 -8.26
CA VAL A 92 13.03 24.34 -7.71
C VAL A 92 14.55 24.27 -7.54
N ASP A 93 15.07 23.13 -7.12
CA ASP A 93 16.52 22.92 -6.96
C ASP A 93 17.26 22.86 -8.30
N GLY A 94 16.52 22.91 -9.41
CA GLY A 94 17.07 22.91 -10.77
C GLY A 94 17.48 21.53 -11.31
N GLU A 95 17.35 20.47 -10.51
CA GLU A 95 17.69 19.11 -10.91
C GLU A 95 16.74 18.56 -11.98
N GLY A 96 15.50 19.08 -12.01
CA GLY A 96 14.48 18.73 -13.00
C GLY A 96 14.61 19.45 -14.34
N ILE A 97 15.61 20.33 -14.52
CA ILE A 97 15.81 21.09 -15.75
C ILE A 97 17.21 20.82 -16.29
N VAL A 98 17.29 20.28 -17.51
CA VAL A 98 18.56 20.04 -18.22
C VAL A 98 18.46 20.73 -19.58
N ASP A 99 19.43 21.60 -19.89
CA ASP A 99 19.46 22.37 -21.16
C ASP A 99 18.18 23.15 -21.43
N GLY A 100 17.54 23.67 -20.38
CA GLY A 100 16.28 24.43 -20.48
C GLY A 100 15.04 23.57 -20.74
N GLN A 101 15.16 22.24 -20.68
CA GLN A 101 14.05 21.31 -20.86
C GLN A 101 13.75 20.56 -19.55
N THR A 102 12.46 20.32 -19.30
CA THR A 102 12.02 19.51 -18.15
C THR A 102 12.44 18.05 -18.36
N LYS A 103 13.13 17.50 -17.36
CA LYS A 103 13.53 16.10 -17.31
C LYS A 103 12.54 15.32 -16.44
N GLU A 104 12.37 14.04 -16.73
CA GLU A 104 11.62 13.15 -15.83
C GLU A 104 12.52 12.58 -14.73
N PRO A 105 12.04 12.50 -13.48
CA PRO A 105 12.78 11.85 -12.41
C PRO A 105 12.96 10.35 -12.71
N SER A 106 14.07 9.78 -12.29
CA SER A 106 14.30 8.34 -12.45
C SER A 106 13.30 7.54 -11.60
N ARG A 107 12.98 6.30 -12.04
CA ARG A 107 12.11 5.40 -11.26
C ARG A 107 12.66 5.14 -9.86
N LYS A 108 13.98 5.07 -9.71
CA LYS A 108 14.65 4.90 -8.42
C LYS A 108 14.37 6.09 -7.52
N MET A 109 14.56 7.30 -8.01
CA MET A 109 14.30 8.54 -7.27
C MET A 109 12.84 8.63 -6.82
N VAL A 110 11.89 8.32 -7.70
CA VAL A 110 10.45 8.30 -7.33
C VAL A 110 10.16 7.24 -6.27
N ALA A 111 10.81 6.09 -6.31
CA ALA A 111 10.66 5.06 -5.29
C ALA A 111 11.23 5.51 -3.93
N GLU A 112 12.39 6.18 -3.92
CA GLU A 112 12.98 6.76 -2.71
C GLU A 112 12.08 7.84 -2.11
N TRP A 113 11.51 8.72 -2.93
CA TRP A 113 10.51 9.70 -2.48
C TRP A 113 9.26 9.04 -1.90
N LEU A 114 8.79 7.96 -2.52
CA LEU A 114 7.62 7.24 -2.04
C LEU A 114 7.86 6.61 -0.66
N VAL A 115 9.03 6.00 -0.45
CA VAL A 115 9.42 5.42 0.85
C VAL A 115 9.48 6.51 1.92
N ASP A 116 10.19 7.61 1.63
CA ASP A 116 10.32 8.72 2.56
C ASP A 116 8.96 9.34 2.91
N VAL A 117 8.10 9.58 1.93
CA VAL A 117 6.74 10.09 2.17
C VAL A 117 5.91 9.12 3.01
N TYR A 118 5.98 7.82 2.70
CA TYR A 118 5.22 6.79 3.41
C TYR A 118 5.65 6.68 4.87
N GLU A 119 6.95 6.67 5.16
CA GLU A 119 7.50 6.60 6.52
C GLU A 119 7.14 7.82 7.37
N ASN A 120 6.92 8.97 6.73
CA ASN A 120 6.53 10.21 7.41
C ASN A 120 5.00 10.40 7.54
N ILE A 121 4.17 9.47 7.06
CA ILE A 121 2.72 9.53 7.28
C ILE A 121 2.43 9.20 8.76
N PRO A 122 1.78 10.11 9.51
CA PRO A 122 1.39 9.82 10.88
C PRO A 122 0.46 8.61 10.98
N VAL A 123 0.73 7.72 11.91
CA VAL A 123 -0.10 6.51 12.19
C VAL A 123 -1.57 6.88 12.41
N THR A 124 -1.83 8.07 12.98
CA THR A 124 -3.20 8.57 13.19
C THR A 124 -3.98 8.74 11.90
N ILE A 125 -3.32 9.06 10.77
CA ILE A 125 -3.99 9.13 9.45
C ILE A 125 -4.46 7.75 9.02
N ALA A 126 -3.62 6.73 9.16
CA ALA A 126 -3.99 5.36 8.87
C ALA A 126 -5.15 4.90 9.77
N MET A 127 -5.03 5.10 11.08
CA MET A 127 -6.10 4.73 12.03
C MET A 127 -7.43 5.43 11.71
N ASN A 128 -7.39 6.73 11.38
CA ASN A 128 -8.59 7.47 11.02
C ASN A 128 -9.20 7.00 9.69
N ALA A 129 -8.38 6.56 8.73
CA ALA A 129 -8.87 5.98 7.48
C ALA A 129 -9.66 4.69 7.75
N TRP A 130 -9.15 3.80 8.62
CA TRP A 130 -9.85 2.59 9.04
C TRP A 130 -11.16 2.89 9.77
N LYS A 131 -11.13 3.79 10.77
CA LYS A 131 -12.32 4.19 11.52
C LYS A 131 -13.40 4.81 10.64
N LYS A 132 -13.01 5.63 9.68
CA LYS A 132 -13.95 6.29 8.77
C LYS A 132 -14.74 5.29 7.92
N GLU A 133 -14.16 4.14 7.63
CA GLU A 133 -14.82 3.05 6.90
C GLU A 133 -15.62 2.10 7.81
N GLY A 134 -15.72 2.41 9.10
CA GLY A 134 -16.48 1.60 10.06
C GLY A 134 -15.72 0.37 10.59
N TYR A 135 -14.42 0.29 10.36
CA TYR A 135 -13.58 -0.75 10.96
C TYR A 135 -13.18 -0.33 12.37
N GLU A 136 -13.94 -0.80 13.38
CA GLU A 136 -13.79 -0.39 14.80
C GLU A 136 -13.06 -1.42 15.69
N TRP A 137 -12.22 -2.23 15.14
CA TRP A 137 -11.50 -3.29 15.90
C TRP A 137 -10.10 -2.88 16.40
N PHE A 138 -9.92 -1.61 16.77
CA PHE A 138 -8.67 -1.09 17.35
C PHE A 138 -8.84 -0.77 18.83
#